data_39f5070b439d73253b8f369a4aef7e83
#
_entry.id   39f5070b439d73253b8f369a4aef7e83
#
_cell.length_a   1.000
_cell.length_b   1.000
_cell.length_c   1.000
_cell.angle_alpha   90.00
_cell.angle_beta   90.00
_cell.angle_gamma   90.00
#
_symmetry.space_group_name_H-M   'P 1'
#
loop_
_entity.id
_entity.type
_entity.pdbx_description
1 polymer ?
#
loop_
_entity_poly.entity_id
_entity_poly.type
_entity_poly.pdbx_seq_one_letter_code
_entity_poly.pdbx_strand_id
1 'polypeptide(L)'
;AETGLPEPRIRMETGRTCGQLRLFASLVEEGSWVDARIDRAQPERQPLPKPDLRSMLRPIGPVAVFCASNFPLAFSVAGGDTASALAAGCPVIVKAHHSHPGTALLIGQKIVECMQKCNWPEGSFSLLFGDGRTVGQSLVTNPAVKAVGFTGSRAGGLALFELANKR
;
A
#
# COMPACT_ATOMS: atom_id res chain seq x y z
N ALA A 1 21.02 -2.62 -14.93
CA ALA A 1 22.32 -3.15 -14.45
C ALA A 1 22.24 -3.58 -13.00
N GLU A 2 21.63 -2.81 -12.09
CA GLU A 2 21.62 -3.07 -10.63
C GLU A 2 21.02 -4.44 -10.27
N THR A 3 19.90 -4.82 -10.89
CA THR A 3 19.18 -6.05 -10.55
C THR A 3 19.74 -7.31 -11.22
N GLY A 4 20.63 -7.19 -12.19
CA GLY A 4 21.10 -8.32 -13.01
C GLY A 4 20.04 -8.97 -13.89
N LEU A 5 18.80 -8.50 -13.87
CA LEU A 5 17.71 -9.04 -14.66
C LEU A 5 17.83 -8.60 -16.13
N PRO A 6 17.47 -9.49 -17.09
CA PRO A 6 17.50 -9.14 -18.51
C PRO A 6 16.46 -8.08 -18.85
N GLU A 7 16.75 -7.27 -19.87
CA GLU A 7 15.91 -6.15 -20.29
C GLU A 7 14.45 -6.53 -20.59
N PRO A 8 14.16 -7.64 -21.30
CA PRO A 8 12.77 -8.07 -21.53
C PRO A 8 11.99 -8.28 -20.24
N ARG A 9 12.64 -8.82 -19.21
CA ARG A 9 12.03 -9.03 -17.90
C ARG A 9 11.68 -7.68 -17.24
N ILE A 10 12.59 -6.72 -17.26
CA ILE A 10 12.35 -5.38 -16.70
C ILE A 10 11.22 -4.66 -17.44
N ARG A 11 11.18 -4.75 -18.78
CA ARG A 11 10.08 -4.19 -19.58
C ARG A 11 8.73 -4.83 -19.23
N MET A 12 8.69 -6.14 -19.09
CA MET A 12 7.48 -6.86 -18.67
C MET A 12 7.01 -6.40 -17.28
N GLU A 13 7.92 -6.31 -16.32
CA GLU A 13 7.56 -5.81 -14.97
C GLU A 13 7.09 -4.36 -14.99
N THR A 14 7.71 -3.50 -15.78
CA THR A 14 7.26 -2.11 -15.96
C THR A 14 5.81 -2.07 -16.47
N GLY A 15 5.51 -2.86 -17.50
CA GLY A 15 4.15 -2.97 -18.04
C GLY A 15 3.15 -3.45 -16.98
N ARG A 16 3.51 -4.47 -16.22
CA ARG A 16 2.68 -5.00 -15.13
C ARG A 16 2.45 -3.95 -14.04
N THR A 17 3.49 -3.24 -13.60
CA THR A 17 3.39 -2.20 -12.57
C THR A 17 2.48 -1.06 -13.04
N CYS A 18 2.68 -0.56 -14.27
CA CYS A 18 1.81 0.47 -14.84
C CYS A 18 0.36 -0.01 -15.01
N GLY A 19 0.17 -1.27 -15.43
CA GLY A 19 -1.16 -1.86 -15.56
C GLY A 19 -1.89 -1.92 -14.21
N GLN A 20 -1.18 -2.31 -13.15
CA GLN A 20 -1.74 -2.37 -11.80
C GLN A 20 -2.12 -0.99 -11.27
N LEU A 21 -1.28 0.03 -11.46
CA LEU A 21 -1.59 1.41 -11.07
C LEU A 21 -2.85 1.92 -11.80
N ARG A 22 -2.98 1.66 -13.11
CA ARG A 22 -4.17 2.03 -13.87
C ARG A 22 -5.42 1.27 -13.41
N LEU A 23 -5.29 -0.02 -13.08
CA LEU A 23 -6.38 -0.83 -12.53
C LEU A 23 -6.93 -0.20 -11.25
N PHE A 24 -6.06 0.15 -10.31
CA PHE A 24 -6.49 0.80 -9.07
C PHE A 24 -7.04 2.21 -9.28
N ALA A 25 -6.52 2.98 -10.23
CA ALA A 25 -7.09 4.26 -10.60
C ALA A 25 -8.54 4.09 -11.09
N SER A 26 -8.79 3.15 -12.01
CA SER A 26 -10.14 2.85 -12.49
C SER A 26 -11.08 2.36 -11.38
N LEU A 27 -10.56 1.54 -10.44
CA LEU A 27 -11.35 1.08 -9.29
C LEU A 27 -11.75 2.24 -8.37
N VAL A 28 -10.84 3.19 -8.15
CA VAL A 28 -11.13 4.38 -7.33
C VAL A 28 -12.18 5.26 -8.01
N GLU A 29 -12.09 5.45 -9.32
CA GLU A 29 -13.06 6.23 -10.10
C GLU A 29 -14.43 5.56 -10.13
N GLU A 30 -14.49 4.24 -10.23
CA GLU A 30 -15.73 3.47 -10.19
C GLU A 30 -16.44 3.57 -8.82
N GLY A 31 -15.70 3.52 -7.73
CA GLY A 31 -16.16 3.89 -6.39
C GLY A 31 -16.95 2.84 -5.61
N SER A 32 -17.37 1.71 -6.17
CA SER A 32 -18.16 0.68 -5.46
C SER A 32 -17.41 0.02 -4.30
N TRP A 33 -16.07 0.05 -4.36
CA TRP A 33 -15.21 -0.54 -3.34
C TRP A 33 -15.39 0.02 -1.92
N VAL A 34 -15.95 1.24 -1.79
CA VAL A 34 -16.26 1.83 -0.48
C VAL A 34 -17.45 1.16 0.21
N ASP A 35 -18.17 0.27 -0.49
CA ASP A 35 -19.34 -0.49 0.03
C ASP A 35 -20.32 0.42 0.80
N ALA A 36 -20.70 1.53 0.16
CA ALA A 36 -21.62 2.49 0.77
C ALA A 36 -23.02 1.88 0.92
N ARG A 37 -23.52 1.87 2.15
CA ARG A 37 -24.84 1.33 2.51
C ARG A 37 -25.70 2.40 3.14
N ILE A 38 -26.95 2.50 2.70
CA ILE A 38 -27.95 3.42 3.22
C ILE A 38 -29.19 2.64 3.61
N ASP A 39 -29.41 2.53 4.90
CA ASP A 39 -30.62 1.97 5.51
C ASP A 39 -31.52 3.10 5.97
N ARG A 40 -32.55 3.40 5.19
CA ARG A 40 -33.45 4.52 5.48
C ARG A 40 -34.27 4.28 6.76
N ALA A 41 -34.58 5.37 7.47
CA ALA A 41 -35.43 5.34 8.64
C ALA A 41 -36.81 4.71 8.34
N GLN A 42 -37.33 3.99 9.32
CA GLN A 42 -38.69 3.45 9.35
C GLN A 42 -39.30 3.78 10.71
N PRO A 43 -39.76 5.00 10.92
CA PRO A 43 -40.24 5.45 12.23
C PRO A 43 -41.49 4.67 12.71
N GLU A 44 -42.29 4.17 11.78
CA GLU A 44 -43.53 3.42 12.08
C GLU A 44 -43.30 1.91 12.30
N ARG A 45 -42.05 1.42 12.20
CA ARG A 45 -41.75 0.00 12.38
C ARG A 45 -42.00 -0.44 13.82
N GLN A 46 -42.72 -1.58 13.97
CA GLN A 46 -42.94 -2.22 15.26
C GLN A 46 -42.01 -3.42 15.46
N PRO A 47 -41.60 -3.79 16.69
CA PRO A 47 -41.91 -3.15 17.98
C PRO A 47 -41.08 -1.88 18.26
N LEU A 48 -40.01 -1.65 17.50
CA LEU A 48 -39.12 -0.48 17.66
C LEU A 48 -38.92 0.22 16.32
N PRO A 49 -38.92 1.55 16.29
CA PRO A 49 -38.54 2.34 15.12
C PRO A 49 -37.15 1.98 14.63
N LYS A 50 -36.91 2.05 13.30
CA LYS A 50 -35.60 1.93 12.69
C LYS A 50 -35.04 3.32 12.40
N PRO A 51 -33.82 3.66 12.89
CA PRO A 51 -33.17 4.92 12.55
C PRO A 51 -32.62 4.89 11.11
N ASP A 52 -32.29 6.06 10.54
CA ASP A 52 -31.46 6.18 9.33
C ASP A 52 -30.02 5.78 9.68
N LEU A 53 -29.53 4.74 9.01
CA LEU A 53 -28.18 4.23 9.19
C LEU A 53 -27.41 4.31 7.89
N ARG A 54 -26.18 4.81 7.96
CA ARG A 54 -25.29 4.93 6.81
C ARG A 54 -23.91 4.42 7.19
N SER A 55 -23.34 3.57 6.35
CA SER A 55 -22.00 3.01 6.54
C SER A 55 -21.21 2.99 5.24
N MET A 56 -19.89 3.07 5.35
CA MET A 56 -18.96 2.89 4.25
C MET A 56 -17.60 2.47 4.79
N LEU A 57 -16.79 1.84 3.95
CA LEU A 57 -15.40 1.57 4.27
C LEU A 57 -14.60 2.88 4.35
N ARG A 58 -13.66 2.94 5.29
CA ARG A 58 -12.77 4.09 5.50
C ARG A 58 -11.32 3.61 5.55
N PRO A 59 -10.35 4.45 5.15
CA PRO A 59 -8.93 4.14 5.32
C PRO A 59 -8.60 3.79 6.76
N ILE A 60 -7.81 2.74 6.96
CA ILE A 60 -7.41 2.29 8.30
C ILE A 60 -6.23 3.10 8.90
N GLY A 61 -5.55 3.89 8.07
CA GLY A 61 -4.38 4.69 8.44
C GLY A 61 -3.11 4.23 7.73
N PRO A 62 -1.92 4.66 8.20
CA PRO A 62 -0.65 4.38 7.55
C PRO A 62 -0.36 2.88 7.38
N VAL A 63 0.10 2.51 6.19
CA VAL A 63 0.46 1.14 5.81
C VAL A 63 1.97 1.07 5.55
N ALA A 64 2.67 0.15 6.22
CA ALA A 64 4.06 -0.16 5.91
C ALA A 64 4.12 -1.22 4.80
N VAL A 65 4.88 -0.95 3.74
CA VAL A 65 5.07 -1.87 2.61
C VAL A 65 6.52 -2.32 2.54
N PHE A 66 6.73 -3.63 2.46
CA PHE A 66 8.04 -4.25 2.36
C PHE A 66 8.26 -4.80 0.95
N CYS A 67 9.29 -4.32 0.27
CA CYS A 67 9.60 -4.67 -1.10
C CYS A 67 10.24 -6.06 -1.23
N ALA A 68 9.91 -6.78 -2.32
CA ALA A 68 10.55 -8.03 -2.70
C ALA A 68 11.88 -7.80 -3.43
N SER A 69 12.80 -8.76 -3.33
CA SER A 69 14.09 -8.73 -4.05
C SER A 69 13.95 -9.08 -5.53
N ASN A 70 13.16 -10.10 -5.83
CA ASN A 70 13.08 -10.77 -7.15
C ASN A 70 12.10 -10.12 -8.13
N PHE A 71 11.33 -9.13 -7.70
CA PHE A 71 10.43 -8.32 -8.51
C PHE A 71 10.64 -6.83 -8.19
N PRO A 72 11.71 -6.23 -8.69
CA PRO A 72 12.16 -4.89 -8.29
C PRO A 72 11.22 -3.74 -8.68
N LEU A 73 10.21 -4.00 -9.50
CA LEU A 73 9.17 -3.05 -9.88
C LEU A 73 7.78 -3.51 -9.42
N ALA A 74 7.34 -4.71 -9.85
CA ALA A 74 5.96 -5.17 -9.66
C ALA A 74 5.59 -5.47 -8.19
N PHE A 75 6.54 -5.85 -7.36
CA PHE A 75 6.38 -6.09 -5.92
C PHE A 75 7.39 -5.26 -5.10
N SER A 76 7.58 -4.03 -5.50
CA SER A 76 8.50 -3.09 -4.87
C SER A 76 7.81 -1.73 -4.68
N VAL A 77 8.54 -0.62 -4.80
CA VAL A 77 8.14 0.72 -4.39
C VAL A 77 6.79 1.17 -4.99
N ALA A 78 6.55 0.94 -6.28
CA ALA A 78 5.29 1.24 -6.98
C ALA A 78 4.44 -0.02 -7.21
N GLY A 79 4.71 -1.10 -6.48
CA GLY A 79 4.04 -2.38 -6.67
C GLY A 79 2.61 -2.42 -6.15
N GLY A 80 2.00 -3.61 -6.25
CA GLY A 80 0.60 -3.82 -5.91
C GLY A 80 0.23 -3.41 -4.49
N ASP A 81 1.08 -3.68 -3.50
CA ASP A 81 0.83 -3.33 -2.09
C ASP A 81 0.76 -1.81 -1.90
N THR A 82 1.69 -1.06 -2.51
CA THR A 82 1.67 0.41 -2.49
C THR A 82 0.44 0.96 -3.22
N ALA A 83 0.17 0.45 -4.42
CA ALA A 83 -0.94 0.91 -5.24
C ALA A 83 -2.30 0.67 -4.57
N SER A 84 -2.51 -0.51 -3.99
CA SER A 84 -3.76 -0.85 -3.29
C SER A 84 -3.96 -0.04 -2.02
N ALA A 85 -2.90 0.17 -1.23
CA ALA A 85 -2.98 0.97 -0.01
C ALA A 85 -3.31 2.44 -0.31
N LEU A 86 -2.66 3.05 -1.32
CA LEU A 86 -2.98 4.40 -1.77
C LEU A 86 -4.40 4.51 -2.33
N ALA A 87 -4.85 3.51 -3.11
CA ALA A 87 -6.21 3.46 -3.63
C ALA A 87 -7.27 3.37 -2.51
N ALA A 88 -6.94 2.68 -1.42
CA ALA A 88 -7.78 2.64 -0.21
C ALA A 88 -7.73 3.94 0.63
N GLY A 89 -6.99 4.96 0.18
CA GLY A 89 -6.84 6.23 0.89
C GLY A 89 -5.86 6.19 2.07
N CYS A 90 -5.01 5.16 2.15
CA CYS A 90 -4.04 5.01 3.22
C CYS A 90 -2.70 5.66 2.84
N PRO A 91 -2.07 6.45 3.72
CA PRO A 91 -0.67 6.84 3.55
C PRO A 91 0.24 5.60 3.56
N VAL A 92 1.30 5.61 2.76
CA VAL A 92 2.18 4.46 2.60
C VAL A 92 3.61 4.80 2.99
N ILE A 93 4.22 3.95 3.79
CA ILE A 93 5.63 4.00 4.16
C ILE A 93 6.29 2.77 3.57
N VAL A 94 7.03 2.95 2.48
CA VAL A 94 7.70 1.86 1.78
C VAL A 94 9.10 1.65 2.34
N LYS A 95 9.38 0.46 2.81
CA LYS A 95 10.74 0.02 3.16
C LYS A 95 11.36 -0.66 1.93
N ALA A 96 12.32 0.01 1.29
CA ALA A 96 13.03 -0.48 0.12
C ALA A 96 13.77 -1.80 0.40
N HIS A 97 13.88 -2.65 -0.62
CA HIS A 97 14.72 -3.84 -0.52
C HIS A 97 16.21 -3.48 -0.74
N HIS A 98 17.09 -4.05 0.05
CA HIS A 98 18.53 -3.75 0.01
C HIS A 98 19.24 -4.23 -1.27
N SER A 99 18.63 -5.16 -2.03
CA SER A 99 19.23 -5.70 -3.26
C SER A 99 19.13 -4.77 -4.48
N HIS A 100 18.28 -3.73 -4.43
CA HIS A 100 18.10 -2.80 -5.54
C HIS A 100 17.74 -1.38 -5.04
N PRO A 101 18.60 -0.75 -4.22
CA PRO A 101 18.33 0.55 -3.62
C PRO A 101 18.23 1.69 -4.66
N GLY A 102 19.04 1.65 -5.71
CA GLY A 102 19.01 2.66 -6.78
C GLY A 102 17.73 2.60 -7.59
N THR A 103 17.23 1.39 -7.91
CA THR A 103 15.92 1.21 -8.54
C THR A 103 14.81 1.75 -7.65
N ALA A 104 14.86 1.43 -6.35
CA ALA A 104 13.89 1.92 -5.38
C ALA A 104 13.89 3.45 -5.28
N LEU A 105 15.06 4.06 -5.22
CA LEU A 105 15.21 5.52 -5.18
C LEU A 105 14.61 6.18 -6.41
N LEU A 106 14.95 5.70 -7.61
CA LEU A 106 14.46 6.23 -8.87
C LEU A 106 12.93 6.20 -8.94
N ILE A 107 12.31 5.07 -8.58
CA ILE A 107 10.86 4.93 -8.59
C ILE A 107 10.21 5.80 -7.50
N GLY A 108 10.77 5.84 -6.31
CA GLY A 108 10.27 6.70 -5.23
C GLY A 108 10.29 8.18 -5.60
N GLN A 109 11.34 8.66 -6.24
CA GLN A 109 11.42 10.04 -6.76
C GLN A 109 10.30 10.30 -7.77
N LYS A 110 10.02 9.36 -8.69
CA LYS A 110 8.93 9.50 -9.66
C LYS A 110 7.55 9.54 -9.01
N ILE A 111 7.33 8.76 -7.95
CA ILE A 111 6.08 8.84 -7.19
C ILE A 111 5.92 10.23 -6.56
N VAL A 112 6.95 10.73 -5.88
CA VAL A 112 6.92 12.06 -5.24
C VAL A 112 6.69 13.16 -6.28
N GLU A 113 7.40 13.13 -7.42
CA GLU A 113 7.19 14.08 -8.51
C GLU A 113 5.73 14.08 -9.02
N CYS A 114 5.14 12.88 -9.18
CA CYS A 114 3.74 12.76 -9.62
C CYS A 114 2.77 13.30 -8.55
N MET A 115 2.99 12.97 -7.29
CA MET A 115 2.16 13.44 -6.18
C MET A 115 2.19 14.97 -6.06
N GLN A 116 3.36 15.58 -6.18
CA GLN A 116 3.51 17.03 -6.19
C GLN A 116 2.75 17.68 -7.35
N LYS A 117 2.85 17.12 -8.57
CA LYS A 117 2.10 17.61 -9.74
C LYS A 117 0.59 17.51 -9.58
N CYS A 118 0.11 16.54 -8.80
CA CYS A 118 -1.31 16.33 -8.54
C CYS A 118 -1.80 16.97 -7.23
N ASN A 119 -0.96 17.77 -6.56
CA ASN A 119 -1.26 18.40 -5.27
C ASN A 119 -1.73 17.40 -4.20
N TRP A 120 -1.12 16.21 -4.16
CA TRP A 120 -1.42 15.24 -3.10
C TRP A 120 -0.93 15.76 -1.75
N PRO A 121 -1.64 15.41 -0.64
CA PRO A 121 -1.21 15.80 0.70
C PRO A 121 0.20 15.30 1.02
N GLU A 122 0.98 16.14 1.68
CA GLU A 122 2.28 15.73 2.22
C GLU A 122 2.13 14.53 3.16
N GLY A 123 3.12 13.62 3.15
CA GLY A 123 3.08 12.42 3.97
C GLY A 123 2.25 11.27 3.38
N SER A 124 1.61 11.44 2.21
CA SER A 124 0.89 10.33 1.55
C SER A 124 1.81 9.18 1.15
N PHE A 125 3.07 9.46 0.86
CA PHE A 125 4.08 8.47 0.49
C PHE A 125 5.43 8.81 1.13
N SER A 126 6.08 7.78 1.69
CA SER A 126 7.44 7.86 2.22
C SER A 126 8.26 6.65 1.79
N LEU A 127 9.54 6.85 1.48
CA LEU A 127 10.47 5.78 1.14
C LEU A 127 11.61 5.73 2.17
N LEU A 128 11.80 4.56 2.78
CA LEU A 128 12.83 4.31 3.77
C LEU A 128 13.82 3.25 3.28
N PHE A 129 15.08 3.48 3.60
CA PHE A 129 16.16 2.52 3.42
C PHE A 129 16.63 2.01 4.78
N GLY A 130 17.15 0.81 4.82
CA GLY A 130 17.67 0.19 6.03
C GLY A 130 17.41 -1.32 6.04
N ASP A 131 17.92 -1.99 7.06
CA ASP A 131 17.77 -3.43 7.21
C ASP A 131 16.40 -3.82 7.81
N GLY A 132 16.07 -5.12 7.71
CA GLY A 132 14.79 -5.62 8.22
C GLY A 132 14.71 -5.72 9.73
N ARG A 133 15.85 -5.80 10.43
CA ARG A 133 15.89 -6.00 11.88
C ARG A 133 15.77 -4.71 12.68
N THR A 134 16.26 -3.60 12.12
CA THR A 134 16.13 -2.28 12.75
C THR A 134 14.95 -1.51 12.15
N VAL A 135 15.08 -0.97 10.95
CA VAL A 135 14.03 -0.18 10.31
C VAL A 135 12.75 -0.98 10.08
N GLY A 136 12.87 -2.23 9.62
CA GLY A 136 11.70 -3.07 9.37
C GLY A 136 10.92 -3.38 10.65
N GLN A 137 11.58 -3.77 11.73
CA GLN A 137 10.92 -4.03 13.02
C GLN A 137 10.32 -2.77 13.62
N SER A 138 11.04 -1.64 13.56
CA SER A 138 10.56 -0.35 14.05
C SER A 138 9.29 0.10 13.33
N LEU A 139 9.17 -0.13 12.01
CA LEU A 139 7.94 0.14 11.26
C LEU A 139 6.77 -0.72 11.75
N VAL A 140 6.99 -2.03 11.87
CA VAL A 140 5.93 -2.97 12.27
C VAL A 140 5.46 -2.70 13.70
N THR A 141 6.36 -2.35 14.61
CA THR A 141 6.02 -2.11 16.02
C THR A 141 5.52 -0.69 16.30
N ASN A 142 5.63 0.22 15.35
CA ASN A 142 5.17 1.60 15.52
C ASN A 142 3.63 1.66 15.62
N PRO A 143 3.05 2.22 16.68
CA PRO A 143 1.59 2.26 16.89
C PRO A 143 0.83 3.11 15.85
N ALA A 144 1.50 4.02 15.17
CA ALA A 144 0.91 4.81 14.08
C ALA A 144 0.68 3.98 12.81
N VAL A 145 1.49 2.94 12.55
CA VAL A 145 1.32 2.03 11.42
C VAL A 145 0.15 1.08 11.69
N LYS A 146 -0.83 1.01 10.80
CA LYS A 146 -2.07 0.24 11.01
C LYS A 146 -2.11 -1.09 10.27
N ALA A 147 -1.33 -1.23 9.20
CA ALA A 147 -1.21 -2.48 8.46
C ALA A 147 0.19 -2.64 7.87
N VAL A 148 0.50 -3.87 7.50
CA VAL A 148 1.77 -4.24 6.85
C VAL A 148 1.48 -5.04 5.59
N GLY A 149 1.96 -4.56 4.44
CA GLY A 149 2.07 -5.30 3.19
C GLY A 149 3.47 -5.90 3.08
N PHE A 150 3.58 -7.20 2.85
CA PHE A 150 4.86 -7.87 2.74
C PHE A 150 4.87 -8.84 1.56
N THR A 151 5.83 -8.67 0.68
CA THR A 151 6.19 -9.64 -0.35
C THR A 151 7.65 -10.05 -0.18
N GLY A 152 7.89 -11.35 0.03
CA GLY A 152 9.25 -11.85 0.28
C GLY A 152 9.28 -13.30 0.77
N SER A 153 10.32 -13.66 1.52
CA SER A 153 10.48 -15.02 2.05
C SER A 153 9.47 -15.33 3.15
N ARG A 154 9.08 -16.62 3.25
CA ARG A 154 8.20 -17.09 4.32
C ARG A 154 8.76 -16.75 5.72
N ALA A 155 10.05 -16.94 5.93
CA ALA A 155 10.69 -16.66 7.22
C ALA A 155 10.59 -15.17 7.59
N GLY A 156 10.85 -14.26 6.63
CA GLY A 156 10.69 -12.82 6.84
C GLY A 156 9.25 -12.43 7.14
N GLY A 157 8.29 -12.98 6.40
CA GLY A 157 6.87 -12.72 6.63
C GLY A 157 6.38 -13.19 7.99
N LEU A 158 6.77 -14.40 8.43
CA LEU A 158 6.42 -14.91 9.76
C LEU A 158 7.00 -14.06 10.88
N ALA A 159 8.28 -13.64 10.77
CA ALA A 159 8.91 -12.79 11.77
C ALA A 159 8.18 -11.44 11.93
N LEU A 160 7.75 -10.82 10.83
CA LEU A 160 6.97 -9.57 10.87
C LEU A 160 5.56 -9.79 11.40
N PHE A 161 4.91 -10.90 11.03
CA PHE A 161 3.60 -11.28 11.54
C PHE A 161 3.60 -11.47 13.06
N GLU A 162 4.60 -12.19 13.59
CA GLU A 162 4.76 -12.39 15.05
C GLU A 162 4.97 -11.06 15.79
N LEU A 163 5.72 -10.12 15.19
CA LEU A 163 5.89 -8.79 15.77
C LEU A 163 4.58 -7.98 15.75
N ALA A 164 3.85 -8.04 14.65
CA ALA A 164 2.58 -7.31 14.51
C ALA A 164 1.53 -7.79 15.51
N ASN A 165 1.52 -9.09 15.83
CA ASN A 165 0.57 -9.67 16.80
C ASN A 165 0.88 -9.37 18.28
N LYS A 166 2.02 -8.77 18.59
CA LYS A 166 2.42 -8.41 19.95
C LYS A 166 2.04 -6.99 20.36
N ARG A 167 1.38 -6.24 19.49
CA ARG A 167 1.00 -4.85 19.72
C ARG A 167 -0.52 -4.61 19.78
#